data_9128949c5ca2990fdbd170c8b359fd1c
#
_entry.id   9128949c5ca2990fdbd170c8b359fd1c
#
_cell.length_a   1.000
_cell.length_b   1.000
_cell.length_c   1.000
_cell.angle_alpha   90.00
_cell.angle_beta   90.00
_cell.angle_gamma   90.00
#
_symmetry.space_group_name_H-M   'P 1'
#
loop_
_entity.id
_entity.type
_entity.pdbx_description
1 polymer ?
#
loop_
_entity_poly.entity_id
_entity_poly.type
_entity_poly.pdbx_seq_one_letter_code
_entity_poly.pdbx_strand_id
1 'polypeptide(L)'
;MKKLETGLSGCTLELIDSNILRKHSSSESYNKRLDLQVKKQQLFSTQVYRNIETPKVLSKENGYFDMEYVTGRSFDEYFSTCSVNDVQFVLISLFEYFDGVISNARYYAPEVSKKRLLDKINSLETHTRHLPDLYHIRQMVSSITMKIPQTFCHGDLTFTNIIF
;
A
#
# COMPACT_ATOMS: atom_id res chain seq x y z
N MET A 1 21.87 0.71 16.84
CA MET A 1 20.89 0.18 15.87
C MET A 1 19.80 -0.59 16.61
N LYS A 2 18.56 -0.16 16.53
CA LYS A 2 17.42 -0.82 17.18
C LYS A 2 16.61 -1.52 16.09
N LYS A 3 16.59 -2.87 16.12
CA LYS A 3 15.74 -3.64 15.22
C LYS A 3 14.29 -3.42 15.61
N LEU A 4 13.50 -2.87 14.68
CA LEU A 4 12.06 -2.81 14.77
C LEU A 4 11.50 -4.11 14.21
N GLU A 5 10.28 -4.47 14.57
CA GLU A 5 9.68 -5.77 14.28
C GLU A 5 9.78 -6.19 12.80
N THR A 6 9.93 -7.50 12.58
CA THR A 6 9.76 -8.09 11.24
C THR A 6 8.29 -8.00 10.85
N GLY A 7 7.98 -7.15 9.89
CA GLY A 7 6.63 -7.11 9.33
C GLY A 7 6.26 -8.44 8.64
N LEU A 8 4.97 -8.75 8.58
CA LEU A 8 4.42 -9.92 7.87
C LEU A 8 4.83 -9.98 6.38
N SER A 9 5.39 -8.89 5.86
CA SER A 9 5.83 -8.76 4.46
C SER A 9 7.17 -9.45 4.14
N GLY A 10 7.81 -10.12 5.10
CA GLY A 10 9.14 -10.72 4.89
C GLY A 10 10.28 -9.71 4.78
N CYS A 11 10.07 -8.46 5.21
CA CYS A 11 11.11 -7.45 5.32
C CYS A 11 11.45 -7.17 6.79
N THR A 12 12.68 -6.78 7.05
CA THR A 12 13.10 -6.28 8.36
C THR A 12 13.18 -4.77 8.33
N LEU A 13 12.68 -4.12 9.36
CA LEU A 13 12.82 -2.69 9.60
C LEU A 13 13.87 -2.45 10.67
N GLU A 14 14.74 -1.49 10.42
CA GLU A 14 15.84 -1.13 11.30
C GLU A 14 15.96 0.38 11.41
N LEU A 15 15.94 0.90 12.63
CA LEU A 15 16.20 2.30 12.88
C LEU A 15 17.72 2.53 12.89
N ILE A 16 18.23 3.21 11.87
CA ILE A 16 19.65 3.49 11.69
C ILE A 16 20.07 4.65 12.60
N ASP A 17 19.26 5.70 12.60
CA ASP A 17 19.39 6.82 13.53
C ASP A 17 17.99 7.37 13.89
N SER A 18 17.94 8.52 14.56
CA SER A 18 16.66 9.12 14.99
C SER A 18 15.69 9.43 13.84
N ASN A 19 16.17 9.57 12.62
CA ASN A 19 15.40 10.08 11.49
C ASN A 19 15.43 9.15 10.27
N ILE A 20 16.17 8.04 10.32
CA ILE A 20 16.36 7.14 9.18
C ILE A 20 15.89 5.74 9.52
N LEU A 21 14.91 5.27 8.79
CA LEU A 21 14.41 3.90 8.82
C LEU A 21 14.91 3.13 7.60
N ARG A 22 15.62 2.03 7.85
CA ARG A 22 16.09 1.11 6.82
C ARG A 22 15.14 -0.08 6.68
N LYS A 23 14.76 -0.38 5.47
CA LYS A 23 13.99 -1.57 5.13
C LYS A 23 14.83 -2.55 4.34
N HIS A 24 15.08 -3.71 4.95
CA HIS A 24 15.83 -4.81 4.33
C HIS A 24 14.91 -5.83 3.68
N SER A 25 15.35 -6.34 2.54
CA SER A 25 14.78 -7.55 1.95
C SER A 25 15.18 -8.79 2.75
N SER A 26 14.26 -9.73 2.90
CA SER A 26 14.56 -11.02 3.55
C SER A 26 15.21 -12.03 2.61
N SER A 27 15.19 -11.79 1.29
CA SER A 27 15.73 -12.71 0.30
C SER A 27 15.97 -12.00 -1.03
N GLU A 28 16.83 -12.56 -1.87
CA GLU A 28 17.10 -12.04 -3.21
C GLU A 28 15.83 -11.97 -4.08
N SER A 29 14.96 -12.95 -3.96
CA SER A 29 13.67 -12.97 -4.69
C SER A 29 12.76 -11.81 -4.28
N TYR A 30 12.91 -11.29 -3.05
CA TYR A 30 12.15 -10.16 -2.54
C TYR A 30 12.72 -8.81 -3.00
N ASN A 31 13.97 -8.75 -3.45
CA ASN A 31 14.60 -7.49 -3.91
C ASN A 31 13.78 -6.81 -5.01
N LYS A 32 13.23 -7.57 -5.96
CA LYS A 32 12.36 -7.02 -7.01
C LYS A 32 11.09 -6.33 -6.46
N ARG A 33 10.52 -6.87 -5.39
CA ARG A 33 9.36 -6.26 -4.73
C ARG A 33 9.76 -4.99 -4.01
N LEU A 34 10.94 -5.00 -3.37
CA LEU A 34 11.50 -3.83 -2.71
C LEU A 34 11.76 -2.70 -3.70
N ASP A 35 12.32 -3.01 -4.87
CA ASP A 35 12.54 -2.05 -5.97
C ASP A 35 11.23 -1.42 -6.47
N LEU A 36 10.18 -2.23 -6.60
CA LEU A 36 8.86 -1.73 -6.97
C LEU A 36 8.26 -0.84 -5.89
N GLN A 37 8.49 -1.17 -4.62
CA GLN A 37 8.02 -0.37 -3.50
C GLN A 37 8.71 1.00 -3.49
N VAL A 38 10.03 1.04 -3.65
CA VAL A 38 10.80 2.29 -3.76
C VAL A 38 10.24 3.18 -4.87
N LYS A 39 10.07 2.63 -6.08
CA LYS A 39 9.51 3.37 -7.22
C LYS A 39 8.12 3.93 -6.94
N LYS A 40 7.26 3.14 -6.30
CA LYS A 40 5.90 3.57 -5.92
C LYS A 40 5.96 4.69 -4.89
N GLN A 41 6.79 4.56 -3.87
CA GLN A 41 6.92 5.56 -2.81
C GLN A 41 7.48 6.88 -3.36
N GLN A 42 8.48 6.82 -4.23
CA GLN A 42 9.01 7.98 -4.94
C GLN A 42 7.95 8.63 -5.84
N LEU A 43 7.19 7.84 -6.58
CA LEU A 43 6.10 8.36 -7.40
C LEU A 43 5.00 9.00 -6.55
N PHE A 44 4.65 8.39 -5.42
CA PHE A 44 3.66 8.95 -4.49
C PHE A 44 4.12 10.29 -3.93
N SER A 45 5.39 10.43 -3.55
CA SER A 45 5.94 11.68 -3.03
C SER A 45 5.96 12.83 -4.04
N THR A 46 5.79 12.56 -5.34
CA THR A 46 5.61 13.60 -6.37
C THR A 46 4.18 14.09 -6.48
N GLN A 47 3.22 13.40 -5.88
CA GLN A 47 1.82 13.81 -5.85
C GLN A 47 1.60 14.73 -4.66
N VAL A 48 0.82 15.77 -4.85
CA VAL A 48 0.47 16.70 -3.78
C VAL A 48 -0.92 16.32 -3.25
N TYR A 49 -0.93 15.72 -2.07
CA TYR A 49 -2.16 15.51 -1.31
C TYR A 49 -2.12 16.41 -0.08
N ARG A 50 -3.16 17.18 0.15
CA ARG A 50 -3.17 18.30 1.11
C ARG A 50 -2.70 17.93 2.52
N ASN A 51 -3.10 16.79 3.02
CA ASN A 51 -2.86 16.39 4.42
C ASN A 51 -2.29 14.98 4.53
N ILE A 52 -1.81 14.40 3.44
CA ILE A 52 -1.28 13.04 3.41
C ILE A 52 0.10 13.07 2.76
N GLU A 53 1.07 12.59 3.50
CA GLU A 53 2.45 12.48 3.04
C GLU A 53 2.92 11.03 3.12
N THR A 54 3.97 10.71 2.41
CA THR A 54 4.67 9.43 2.52
C THR A 54 6.13 9.70 2.88
N PRO A 55 6.75 8.86 3.72
CA PRO A 55 8.17 8.99 4.02
C PRO A 55 9.00 9.06 2.73
N LYS A 56 9.92 10.02 2.63
CA LYS A 56 10.79 10.13 1.45
C LYS A 56 11.81 9.02 1.44
N VAL A 57 12.07 8.47 0.26
CA VAL A 57 13.18 7.55 0.05
C VAL A 57 14.47 8.38 -0.01
N LEU A 58 15.41 8.08 0.87
CA LEU A 58 16.69 8.79 1.02
C LEU A 58 17.79 8.15 0.19
N SER A 59 17.87 6.81 0.25
CA SER A 59 18.86 6.04 -0.52
C SER A 59 18.30 4.67 -0.88
N LYS A 60 18.88 4.03 -1.89
CA LYS A 60 18.54 2.66 -2.28
C LYS A 60 19.79 1.92 -2.70
N GLU A 61 19.95 0.72 -2.14
CA GLU A 61 21.01 -0.22 -2.47
C GLU A 61 20.43 -1.61 -2.78
N ASN A 62 21.28 -2.55 -3.15
CA ASN A 62 20.83 -3.91 -3.38
C ASN A 62 20.37 -4.56 -2.07
N GLY A 63 19.12 -4.95 -1.99
CA GLY A 63 18.54 -5.62 -0.83
C GLY A 63 18.03 -4.72 0.28
N TYR A 64 18.20 -3.40 0.20
CA TYR A 64 17.61 -2.47 1.17
C TYR A 64 17.39 -1.07 0.59
N PHE A 65 16.59 -0.28 1.29
CA PHE A 65 16.52 1.17 1.08
C PHE A 65 16.31 1.89 2.41
N ASP A 66 16.76 3.14 2.45
CA ASP A 66 16.57 4.05 3.55
C ASP A 66 15.47 5.04 3.23
N MET A 67 14.66 5.33 4.22
CA MET A 67 13.58 6.31 4.12
C MET A 67 13.52 7.14 5.41
N GLU A 68 12.84 8.26 5.35
CA GLU A 68 12.54 9.07 6.53
C GLU A 68 11.83 8.22 7.58
N TYR A 69 12.27 8.34 8.82
CA TYR A 69 11.54 7.79 9.96
C TYR A 69 10.54 8.84 10.44
N VAL A 70 9.27 8.56 10.21
CA VAL A 70 8.18 9.42 10.66
C VAL A 70 7.77 9.00 12.06
N THR A 71 7.80 9.95 12.97
CA THR A 71 7.30 9.78 14.34
C THR A 71 5.90 10.39 14.45
N GLY A 72 5.04 9.75 15.18
CA GLY A 72 3.68 10.21 15.40
C GLY A 72 2.91 9.22 16.27
N ARG A 73 1.60 9.39 16.34
CA ARG A 73 0.73 8.52 17.11
C ARG A 73 0.18 7.40 16.24
N SER A 74 0.06 6.21 16.82
CA SER A 74 -0.68 5.11 16.20
C SER A 74 -2.16 5.44 16.08
N PHE A 75 -2.90 4.67 15.28
CA PHE A 75 -4.36 4.80 15.17
C PHE A 75 -5.04 4.77 16.55
N ASP A 76 -4.72 3.78 17.37
CA ASP A 76 -5.34 3.61 18.70
C ASP A 76 -5.03 4.79 19.63
N GLU A 77 -3.78 5.25 19.64
CA GLU A 77 -3.37 6.41 20.45
C GLU A 77 -4.05 7.70 19.99
N TYR A 78 -4.17 7.91 18.69
CA TYR A 78 -4.81 9.09 18.13
C TYR A 78 -6.31 9.08 18.44
N PHE A 79 -7.02 8.01 18.09
CA PHE A 79 -8.48 7.93 18.22
C PHE A 79 -8.96 7.77 19.67
N SER A 80 -8.10 7.35 20.60
CA SER A 80 -8.45 7.32 22.02
C SER A 80 -8.56 8.71 22.65
N THR A 81 -7.97 9.74 22.02
CA THR A 81 -7.90 11.11 22.57
C THR A 81 -8.42 12.18 21.61
N CYS A 82 -8.82 11.82 20.38
CA CYS A 82 -9.24 12.77 19.38
C CYS A 82 -10.65 13.34 19.66
N SER A 83 -10.87 14.57 19.22
CA SER A 83 -12.19 15.20 19.20
C SER A 83 -12.97 14.81 17.93
N VAL A 84 -14.26 15.13 17.91
CA VAL A 84 -15.10 14.97 16.70
C VAL A 84 -14.52 15.76 15.52
N ASN A 85 -13.96 16.94 15.77
CA ASN A 85 -13.33 17.75 14.72
C ASN A 85 -12.08 17.06 14.13
N ASP A 86 -11.28 16.37 14.96
CA ASP A 86 -10.12 15.61 14.50
C ASP A 86 -10.55 14.44 13.60
N VAL A 87 -11.62 13.73 13.98
CA VAL A 87 -12.19 12.67 13.15
C VAL A 87 -12.67 13.22 11.81
N GLN A 88 -13.38 14.35 11.81
CA GLN A 88 -13.82 15.01 10.58
C GLN A 88 -12.64 15.41 9.70
N PHE A 89 -11.58 15.96 10.27
CA PHE A 89 -10.37 16.33 9.55
C PHE A 89 -9.74 15.12 8.87
N VAL A 90 -9.60 14.00 9.57
CA VAL A 90 -9.05 12.75 8.99
C VAL A 90 -9.92 12.25 7.84
N LEU A 91 -11.25 12.21 8.03
CA LEU A 91 -12.17 11.77 6.97
C LEU A 91 -12.10 12.66 5.73
N ILE A 92 -12.10 13.99 5.90
CA ILE A 92 -11.97 14.93 4.80
C ILE A 92 -10.64 14.70 4.05
N SER A 93 -9.53 14.56 4.79
CA SER A 93 -8.22 14.29 4.18
C SER A 93 -8.19 12.99 3.37
N LEU A 94 -8.82 11.93 3.87
CA LEU A 94 -8.94 10.66 3.15
C LEU A 94 -9.83 10.79 1.91
N PHE A 95 -10.94 11.50 1.99
CA PHE A 95 -11.81 11.73 0.82
C PHE A 95 -11.11 12.57 -0.25
N GLU A 96 -10.43 13.66 0.13
CA GLU A 96 -9.63 14.46 -0.80
C GLU A 96 -8.53 13.60 -1.49
N TYR A 97 -7.88 12.72 -0.74
CA TYR A 97 -6.93 11.77 -1.28
C TYR A 97 -7.57 10.82 -2.31
N PHE A 98 -8.70 10.20 -1.98
CA PHE A 98 -9.39 9.30 -2.89
C PHE A 98 -9.88 10.00 -4.15
N ASP A 99 -10.42 11.21 -4.01
CA ASP A 99 -10.85 12.02 -5.15
C ASP A 99 -9.68 12.36 -6.07
N GLY A 100 -8.53 12.73 -5.50
CA GLY A 100 -7.31 12.97 -6.27
C GLY A 100 -6.81 11.73 -6.99
N VAL A 101 -6.84 10.57 -6.33
CA VAL A 101 -6.45 9.27 -6.90
C VAL A 101 -7.39 8.87 -8.03
N ILE A 102 -8.69 9.02 -7.85
CA ILE A 102 -9.71 8.64 -8.84
C ILE A 102 -9.66 9.59 -10.04
N SER A 103 -9.52 10.89 -9.82
CA SER A 103 -9.45 11.91 -10.87
C SER A 103 -8.26 11.69 -11.82
N ASN A 104 -7.18 11.11 -11.32
CA ASN A 104 -6.00 10.76 -12.11
C ASN A 104 -6.04 9.32 -12.68
N ALA A 105 -7.15 8.62 -12.54
CA ALA A 105 -7.26 7.25 -13.00
C ALA A 105 -7.26 7.14 -14.53
N ARG A 106 -6.56 6.14 -15.04
CA ARG A 106 -6.62 5.75 -16.44
C ARG A 106 -7.60 4.57 -16.60
N TYR A 107 -8.45 4.65 -17.60
CA TYR A 107 -9.41 3.59 -17.87
C TYR A 107 -8.82 2.60 -18.86
N TYR A 108 -8.72 1.35 -18.45
CA TYR A 108 -8.20 0.26 -19.27
C TYR A 108 -9.33 -0.65 -19.75
N ALA A 109 -9.09 -1.32 -20.88
CA ALA A 109 -10.00 -2.33 -21.39
C ALA A 109 -10.23 -3.44 -20.34
N PRO A 110 -11.47 -3.97 -20.26
CA PRO A 110 -11.81 -4.96 -19.22
C PRO A 110 -10.94 -6.20 -19.24
N GLU A 111 -10.41 -6.59 -20.39
CA GLU A 111 -9.57 -7.79 -20.57
C GLU A 111 -8.31 -7.77 -19.71
N VAL A 112 -7.67 -6.60 -19.56
CA VAL A 112 -6.46 -6.45 -18.73
C VAL A 112 -6.78 -6.71 -17.26
N SER A 113 -7.89 -6.17 -16.79
CA SER A 113 -8.33 -6.34 -15.40
C SER A 113 -8.87 -7.76 -15.14
N LYS A 114 -9.64 -8.32 -16.08
CA LYS A 114 -10.10 -9.70 -16.04
C LYS A 114 -8.93 -10.66 -15.88
N LYS A 115 -7.92 -10.55 -16.74
CA LYS A 115 -6.76 -11.40 -16.67
C LYS A 115 -6.09 -11.36 -15.29
N ARG A 116 -5.83 -10.16 -14.76
CA ARG A 116 -5.21 -9.99 -13.43
C ARG A 116 -6.05 -10.60 -12.30
N LEU A 117 -7.38 -10.41 -12.34
CA LEU A 117 -8.28 -10.98 -11.33
C LEU A 117 -8.34 -12.50 -11.43
N LEU A 118 -8.42 -13.04 -12.65
CA LEU A 118 -8.41 -14.50 -12.87
C LEU A 118 -7.09 -15.12 -12.43
N ASP A 119 -5.96 -14.51 -12.76
CA ASP A 119 -4.64 -14.96 -12.30
C ASP A 119 -4.57 -14.99 -10.76
N LYS A 120 -5.16 -13.97 -10.10
CA LYS A 120 -5.23 -13.93 -8.63
C LYS A 120 -6.13 -15.04 -8.06
N ILE A 121 -7.30 -15.26 -8.66
CA ILE A 121 -8.21 -16.35 -8.26
C ILE A 121 -7.51 -17.71 -8.42
N ASN A 122 -6.84 -17.93 -9.55
CA ASN A 122 -6.08 -19.16 -9.79
C ASN A 122 -4.96 -19.36 -8.75
N SER A 123 -4.28 -18.29 -8.36
CA SER A 123 -3.26 -18.37 -7.30
C SER A 123 -3.84 -18.72 -5.92
N LEU A 124 -5.07 -18.32 -5.65
CA LEU A 124 -5.75 -18.66 -4.40
C LEU A 124 -6.22 -20.11 -4.37
N GLU A 125 -6.67 -20.64 -5.49
CA GLU A 125 -7.13 -22.03 -5.60
C GLU A 125 -6.06 -23.06 -5.20
N THR A 126 -4.81 -22.78 -5.52
CA THR A 126 -3.69 -23.65 -5.14
C THR A 126 -3.46 -23.73 -3.63
N HIS A 127 -3.91 -22.71 -2.88
CA HIS A 127 -3.65 -22.56 -1.45
C HIS A 127 -4.91 -22.80 -0.59
N THR A 128 -6.10 -22.77 -1.19
CA THR A 128 -7.36 -22.76 -0.44
C THR A 128 -8.39 -23.72 -1.03
N ARG A 129 -8.10 -25.02 -0.91
CA ARG A 129 -9.00 -26.11 -1.36
C ARG A 129 -10.38 -26.11 -0.64
N HIS A 130 -10.57 -25.25 0.36
CA HIS A 130 -11.77 -25.19 1.20
C HIS A 130 -12.58 -23.91 1.04
N LEU A 131 -12.21 -23.00 0.12
CA LEU A 131 -13.03 -21.80 -0.12
C LEU A 131 -14.26 -22.15 -0.97
N PRO A 132 -15.45 -21.62 -0.58
CA PRO A 132 -16.65 -21.84 -1.35
C PRO A 132 -16.51 -21.26 -2.75
N ASP A 133 -16.84 -22.08 -3.69
CA ASP A 133 -17.20 -21.81 -5.08
C ASP A 133 -16.56 -20.58 -5.76
N LEU A 134 -15.26 -20.69 -6.02
CA LEU A 134 -14.55 -19.75 -6.88
C LEU A 134 -15.12 -19.71 -8.31
N TYR A 135 -15.97 -20.66 -8.68
CA TYR A 135 -16.63 -20.72 -9.98
C TYR A 135 -17.54 -19.51 -10.22
N HIS A 136 -18.39 -19.17 -9.25
CA HIS A 136 -19.24 -17.96 -9.36
C HIS A 136 -18.43 -16.68 -9.45
N ILE A 137 -17.35 -16.58 -8.67
CA ILE A 137 -16.45 -15.42 -8.73
C ILE A 137 -15.81 -15.32 -10.11
N ARG A 138 -15.37 -16.44 -10.69
CA ARG A 138 -14.84 -16.46 -12.06
C ARG A 138 -15.87 -16.01 -13.09
N GLN A 139 -17.11 -16.47 -12.98
CA GLN A 139 -18.19 -16.03 -13.87
C GLN A 139 -18.44 -14.53 -13.74
N MET A 140 -18.50 -14.01 -12.52
CA MET A 140 -18.65 -12.56 -12.27
C MET A 140 -17.50 -11.77 -12.90
N VAL A 141 -16.26 -12.20 -12.70
CA VAL A 141 -15.08 -11.53 -13.31
C VAL A 141 -15.15 -11.61 -14.84
N SER A 142 -15.56 -12.74 -15.40
CA SER A 142 -15.68 -12.93 -16.85
C SER A 142 -16.77 -12.06 -17.46
N SER A 143 -17.82 -11.73 -16.70
CA SER A 143 -18.92 -10.89 -17.16
C SER A 143 -18.65 -9.37 -17.12
N ILE A 144 -17.51 -8.94 -16.58
CA ILE A 144 -17.16 -7.51 -16.56
C ILE A 144 -17.01 -6.98 -18.00
N THR A 145 -17.80 -6.00 -18.35
CA THR A 145 -17.79 -5.36 -19.69
C THR A 145 -17.35 -3.90 -19.64
N MET A 146 -17.41 -3.29 -18.44
CA MET A 146 -17.04 -1.89 -18.27
C MET A 146 -15.52 -1.70 -18.20
N LYS A 147 -15.06 -0.54 -18.65
CA LYS A 147 -13.68 -0.10 -18.43
C LYS A 147 -13.46 0.12 -16.93
N ILE A 148 -12.38 -0.45 -16.41
CA ILE A 148 -12.06 -0.32 -14.99
C ILE A 148 -11.01 0.76 -14.82
N PRO A 149 -11.25 1.75 -13.94
CA PRO A 149 -10.24 2.74 -13.62
C PRO A 149 -9.04 2.07 -12.95
N GLN A 150 -7.87 2.37 -13.43
CA GLN A 150 -6.62 1.97 -12.78
C GLN A 150 -5.82 3.21 -12.46
N THR A 151 -5.39 3.30 -11.25
CA THR A 151 -4.60 4.40 -10.77
C THR A 151 -3.53 3.91 -9.81
N PHE A 152 -2.63 4.80 -9.46
CA PHE A 152 -1.69 4.54 -8.38
C PHE A 152 -2.46 4.46 -7.06
N CYS A 153 -2.21 3.41 -6.29
CA CYS A 153 -2.79 3.26 -4.96
C CYS A 153 -1.72 2.74 -3.99
N HIS A 154 -1.92 3.03 -2.71
CA HIS A 154 -1.05 2.53 -1.65
C HIS A 154 -0.99 0.99 -1.64
N GLY A 155 -2.09 0.34 -1.96
CA GLY A 155 -2.20 -1.12 -2.06
C GLY A 155 -2.46 -1.84 -0.74
N ASP A 156 -2.22 -1.16 0.39
CA ASP A 156 -2.45 -1.66 1.76
C ASP A 156 -2.69 -0.48 2.70
N LEU A 157 -3.69 0.34 2.39
CA LEU A 157 -4.07 1.49 3.21
C LEU A 157 -4.96 0.99 4.37
N THR A 158 -4.31 0.50 5.40
CA THR A 158 -4.93 0.15 6.67
C THR A 158 -4.57 1.18 7.73
N PHE A 159 -5.37 1.29 8.77
CA PHE A 159 -5.08 2.23 9.87
C PHE A 159 -3.75 1.96 10.57
N THR A 160 -3.28 0.73 10.56
CA THR A 160 -1.97 0.36 11.10
C THR A 160 -0.78 0.90 10.28
N ASN A 161 -1.04 1.32 9.04
CA ASN A 161 -0.06 1.88 8.12
C ASN A 161 -0.16 3.42 8.01
N ILE A 162 -0.95 4.05 8.88
CA ILE A 162 -1.11 5.49 8.97
C ILE A 162 -0.55 5.95 10.32
N ILE A 163 0.24 6.99 10.28
CA ILE A 163 0.78 7.69 11.46
C ILE A 163 0.11 9.06 11.51
N PHE A 164 -0.37 9.44 12.69
CA PHE A 164 -1.11 10.67 12.94
C PHE A 164 -0.28 11.70 13.69
#